data_1dbca7036e1bcf2caf4def4774522e61
#
_entry.id   1dbca7036e1bcf2caf4def4774522e61
#
_cell.length_a   1.000
_cell.length_b   1.000
_cell.length_c   1.000
_cell.angle_alpha   90.00
_cell.angle_beta   90.00
_cell.angle_gamma   90.00
#
_symmetry.space_group_name_H-M   'P 1'
#
loop_
_entity.id
_entity.type
_entity.pdbx_description
1 polymer ?
#
loop_
_entity_poly.entity_id
_entity_poly.type
_entity_poly.pdbx_seq_one_letter_code
_entity_poly.pdbx_strand_id
1 'polypeptide(L)' 'MSLEDQIKQTLDDFENTTSGKILEILNKIMPEFKSKLISEYLQGKIYKILEVNDETERKKLCNSLEPYLDWYLQRL' A
#
# COMPACT_ATOMS: atom_id res chain seq x y z
N MET A 1 0.29 6.52 -16.90
CA MET A 1 -0.77 6.48 -15.87
C MET A 1 -0.26 7.14 -14.61
N SER A 2 -1.05 8.04 -14.04
CA SER A 2 -0.63 8.74 -12.82
C SER A 2 -0.71 7.83 -11.61
N LEU A 3 0.00 8.19 -10.54
CA LEU A 3 -0.05 7.44 -9.29
C LEU A 3 -1.47 7.43 -8.72
N GLU A 4 -2.17 8.56 -8.82
CA GLU A 4 -3.56 8.65 -8.38
C GLU A 4 -4.44 7.63 -9.11
N ASP A 5 -4.29 7.53 -10.43
CA ASP A 5 -5.06 6.57 -11.22
C ASP A 5 -4.73 5.14 -10.82
N GLN A 6 -3.46 4.84 -10.58
CA GLN A 6 -3.04 3.52 -10.12
C GLN A 6 -3.70 3.15 -8.80
N ILE A 7 -3.78 4.10 -7.87
CA ILE A 7 -4.39 3.86 -6.57
C ILE A 7 -5.88 3.63 -6.72
N LYS A 8 -6.56 4.44 -7.55
CA LYS A 8 -8.00 4.26 -7.79
C LYS A 8 -8.30 2.89 -8.37
N GLN A 9 -7.51 2.46 -9.35
CA GLN A 9 -7.68 1.14 -9.95
C GLN A 9 -7.43 0.02 -8.94
N THR A 10 -6.44 0.20 -8.09
CA THR A 10 -6.11 -0.78 -7.06
C THR A 10 -7.26 -0.92 -6.07
N LEU A 11 -7.84 0.19 -5.62
CA LEU A 11 -8.96 0.16 -4.68
C LEU A 11 -10.21 -0.43 -5.32
N ASP A 12 -10.47 -0.13 -6.60
CA ASP A 12 -11.64 -0.66 -7.30
C ASP A 12 -11.57 -2.17 -7.50
N ASP A 13 -10.37 -2.72 -7.60
CA ASP A 13 -10.18 -4.14 -7.88
C ASP A 13 -9.13 -4.73 -6.95
N PHE A 14 -9.26 -4.42 -5.66
CA PHE A 14 -8.27 -4.82 -4.66
C PHE A 14 -8.07 -6.33 -4.60
N GLU A 15 -9.16 -7.09 -4.74
CA GLU A 15 -9.10 -8.54 -4.66
C GLU A 15 -8.23 -9.16 -5.76
N ASN A 16 -8.22 -8.55 -6.93
CA ASN A 16 -7.45 -9.05 -8.08
C ASN A 16 -6.08 -8.39 -8.22
N THR A 17 -5.77 -7.41 -7.38
CA THR A 17 -4.46 -6.75 -7.40
C THR A 17 -3.47 -7.59 -6.59
N THR A 18 -2.29 -7.85 -7.14
CA THR A 18 -1.28 -8.63 -6.44
C THR A 18 -0.70 -7.85 -5.26
N SER A 19 -0.22 -8.57 -4.25
CA SER A 19 0.45 -7.94 -3.11
C SER A 19 1.66 -7.12 -3.54
N GLY A 20 2.41 -7.62 -4.53
CA GLY A 20 3.57 -6.89 -5.05
C GLY A 20 3.20 -5.54 -5.60
N LYS A 21 2.08 -5.45 -6.33
CA LYS A 21 1.62 -4.18 -6.88
C LYS A 21 1.19 -3.21 -5.78
N ILE A 22 0.48 -3.74 -4.77
CA ILE A 22 0.04 -2.93 -3.64
C ILE A 22 1.24 -2.37 -2.88
N LEU A 23 2.23 -3.21 -2.62
CA LEU A 23 3.43 -2.78 -1.90
C LEU A 23 4.25 -1.77 -2.70
N GLU A 24 4.30 -1.93 -4.03
CA GLU A 24 4.96 -0.96 -4.90
C GLU A 24 4.32 0.42 -4.77
N ILE A 25 2.98 0.47 -4.80
CA ILE A 25 2.26 1.73 -4.67
C ILE A 25 2.49 2.34 -3.29
N LEU A 26 2.44 1.52 -2.24
CA LEU A 26 2.68 2.00 -0.87
C LEU A 26 4.08 2.61 -0.74
N ASN A 27 5.08 2.01 -1.37
CA ASN A 27 6.43 2.56 -1.38
C ASN A 27 6.48 3.93 -2.08
N LYS A 28 5.67 4.10 -3.13
CA LYS A 28 5.64 5.37 -3.86
C LYS A 28 4.98 6.49 -3.07
N ILE A 29 3.97 6.17 -2.25
CA ILE A 29 3.26 7.20 -1.47
C ILE A 29 3.94 7.47 -0.13
N MET A 30 4.79 6.56 0.34
CA MET A 30 5.43 6.68 1.65
C MET A 30 6.18 8.00 1.85
N PRO A 31 6.94 8.51 0.88
CA PRO A 31 7.64 9.79 1.05
C PRO A 31 6.71 10.99 1.20
N GLU A 32 5.42 10.82 0.86
CA GLU A 32 4.44 11.90 0.94
C GLU A 32 3.89 12.08 2.35
N PHE A 33 4.16 11.14 3.25
CA PHE A 33 3.75 11.26 4.64
C PHE A 33 4.67 12.25 5.35
N LYS A 34 4.08 13.26 5.98
CA LYS A 34 4.85 14.29 6.70
C LYS A 34 5.37 13.78 8.03
N SER A 35 4.66 12.80 8.62
CA SER A 35 5.08 12.23 9.90
C SER A 35 6.11 11.15 9.68
N LYS A 36 7.29 11.34 10.28
CA LYS A 36 8.35 10.34 10.21
C LYS A 36 7.92 9.04 10.89
N LEU A 37 7.16 9.13 11.98
CA LEU A 37 6.68 7.95 12.68
C LEU A 37 5.76 7.10 11.81
N ILE A 38 4.84 7.75 11.08
CA ILE A 38 3.94 7.03 10.20
C ILE A 38 4.73 6.38 9.06
N SER A 39 5.68 7.12 8.50
CA SER A 39 6.50 6.62 7.42
C SER A 39 7.32 5.40 7.85
N GLU A 40 7.92 5.46 9.03
CA GLU A 40 8.69 4.35 9.57
C GLU A 40 7.80 3.14 9.89
N TYR A 41 6.62 3.39 10.44
CA TYR A 41 5.66 2.33 10.73
C TYR A 41 5.26 1.60 9.44
N LEU A 42 4.92 2.36 8.42
CA LEU A 42 4.52 1.78 7.13
C LEU A 42 5.67 1.00 6.50
N GLN A 43 6.87 1.54 6.55
CA GLN A 43 8.04 0.85 6.02
C GLN A 43 8.28 -0.48 6.72
N GLY A 44 8.14 -0.52 8.04
CA GLY A 44 8.28 -1.75 8.81
C GLY A 44 7.23 -2.78 8.43
N LYS A 45 5.99 -2.34 8.22
CA LYS A 45 4.92 -3.24 7.78
C LYS A 45 5.20 -3.81 6.38
N ILE A 46 5.68 -2.98 5.48
CA ILE A 46 6.01 -3.42 4.12
C ILE A 46 7.10 -4.49 4.17
N TYR A 47 8.13 -4.29 4.96
CA TYR A 47 9.21 -5.28 5.10
C TYR A 47 8.71 -6.60 5.64
N LYS A 48 7.83 -6.57 6.64
CA LYS A 48 7.25 -7.79 7.20
C LYS A 48 6.45 -8.56 6.18
N ILE A 49 5.68 -7.84 5.35
CA ILE A 49 4.88 -8.47 4.32
C ILE A 49 5.77 -9.11 3.26
N LEU A 50 6.87 -8.44 2.90
CA LEU A 50 7.81 -8.97 1.91
C LEU A 50 8.47 -10.28 2.38
N GLU A 51 8.55 -10.53 3.67
CA GLU A 51 9.11 -11.76 4.21
C GLU A 51 8.14 -12.94 4.12
N VAL A 52 6.86 -12.67 3.89
CA VAL A 52 5.83 -13.72 3.77
C VAL A 52 5.88 -14.30 2.36
N ASN A 53 5.93 -15.62 2.25
CA ASN A 53 6.04 -16.30 0.96
C ASN A 53 4.70 -16.68 0.34
N ASP A 54 3.61 -16.63 1.13
CA ASP A 54 2.29 -16.99 0.66
C ASP A 54 1.50 -15.78 0.21
N GLU A 55 1.07 -15.76 -1.05
CA GLU A 55 0.35 -14.62 -1.62
C GLU A 55 -0.97 -14.34 -0.89
N THR A 56 -1.69 -15.38 -0.48
CA THR A 56 -2.94 -15.22 0.25
C THR A 56 -2.72 -14.47 1.56
N GLU A 57 -1.68 -14.86 2.32
CA GLU A 57 -1.32 -14.19 3.56
C GLU A 57 -0.84 -12.76 3.30
N ARG A 58 -0.05 -12.57 2.25
CA ARG A 58 0.43 -11.24 1.87
C ARG A 58 -0.75 -10.31 1.58
N LYS A 59 -1.76 -10.81 0.87
CA LYS A 59 -2.95 -10.02 0.55
C LYS A 59 -3.72 -9.63 1.82
N LYS A 60 -3.83 -10.56 2.78
CA LYS A 60 -4.49 -10.26 4.05
C LYS A 60 -3.77 -9.14 4.79
N LEU A 61 -2.45 -9.20 4.80
CA LEU A 61 -1.65 -8.17 5.46
C LEU A 61 -1.76 -6.84 4.72
N CYS A 62 -1.82 -6.88 3.39
CA CYS A 62 -2.01 -5.67 2.58
C CYS A 62 -3.36 -5.01 2.85
N ASN A 63 -4.41 -5.79 3.16
CA ASN A 63 -5.72 -5.25 3.49
C ASN A 63 -5.64 -4.27 4.67
N SER A 64 -4.78 -4.55 5.62
CA SER A 64 -4.63 -3.68 6.80
C SER A 64 -3.99 -2.34 6.43
N LEU A 65 -3.36 -2.25 5.26
CA LEU A 65 -2.70 -1.04 4.81
C LEU A 65 -3.54 -0.26 3.78
N GLU A 66 -4.72 -0.77 3.43
CA GLU A 66 -5.62 -0.08 2.48
C GLU A 66 -5.94 1.36 2.89
N PRO A 67 -6.16 1.68 4.18
CA PRO A 67 -6.45 3.06 4.57
C PRO A 67 -5.37 4.08 4.15
N TYR A 68 -4.13 3.65 3.99
CA TYR A 68 -3.07 4.55 3.53
C TYR A 68 -3.29 4.98 2.07
N LEU A 69 -3.87 4.10 1.25
CA LEU A 69 -4.22 4.44 -0.12
C LEU A 69 -5.36 5.45 -0.16
N ASP A 70 -6.39 5.24 0.67
CA ASP A 70 -7.50 6.19 0.80
C ASP A 70 -7.00 7.56 1.28
N TRP A 71 -6.10 7.55 2.26
CA TRP A 71 -5.53 8.78 2.78
C TRP A 71 -4.85 9.58 1.66
N TYR A 72 -4.09 8.89 0.81
CA TYR A 72 -3.39 9.57 -0.28
C TYR A 72 -4.37 10.23 -1.25
N LEU A 73 -5.46 9.54 -1.59
CA LEU A 73 -6.48 10.09 -2.47
C LEU A 73 -7.20 11.28 -1.85
N GLN A 74 -7.49 11.22 -0.55
CA GLN A 74 -8.23 12.28 0.12
C GLN A 74 -7.43 13.58 0.23
N ARG A 75 -6.11 13.50 0.27
CA ARG A 75 -5.28 14.70 0.38
C ARG A 75 -5.16 15.46 -0.96
N LEU A 76 -5.55 14.81 -2.03
CA LEU A 76 -5.57 15.44 -3.35
C LEU A 76 -6.86 16.24 -3.53
#